data_32b86c0e9a9956bff1668af30c906da8
#
_entry.id   32b86c0e9a9956bff1668af30c906da8
#
_cell.length_a   1.000
_cell.length_b   1.000
_cell.length_c   1.000
_cell.angle_alpha   90.00
_cell.angle_beta   90.00
_cell.angle_gamma   90.00
#
_symmetry.space_group_name_H-M   'P 1'
#
loop_
_entity.id
_entity.type
_entity.pdbx_description
1 polymer ?
#
loop_
_entity_poly.entity_id
_entity_poly.type
_entity_poly.pdbx_seq_one_letter_code
_entity_poly.pdbx_strand_id
1 'polypeptide(L)'
;MEVVGIIFGVIGILCFGIAIWLFIQMKNERIRYLELQTKENKGPNVVVIGGGTGQSIFLRGLKHHTENITAIVTVADDGGGSGVLRSDLGMLPPGDIRNCIMALANIEPTMKEVMQYRFEDGALKGQSFGNLFLAAMNGLYGNFRSEEHTSELQSR
;
A
#
# COMPACT_ATOMS: atom_id res chain seq x y z
N MET A 1 48.16 -43.88 0.36
CA MET A 1 47.24 -43.17 -0.52
C MET A 1 45.93 -42.72 0.19
N GLU A 2 45.39 -43.52 1.08
CA GLU A 2 44.09 -43.19 1.77
C GLU A 2 44.14 -41.92 2.65
N VAL A 3 45.21 -41.67 3.37
CA VAL A 3 45.34 -40.49 4.26
C VAL A 3 45.31 -39.18 3.49
N VAL A 4 45.91 -39.16 2.30
CA VAL A 4 45.94 -37.99 1.42
C VAL A 4 44.54 -37.67 0.90
N GLY A 5 43.75 -38.66 0.54
CA GLY A 5 42.36 -38.52 0.11
C GLY A 5 41.45 -37.94 1.22
N ILE A 6 41.66 -38.37 2.46
CA ILE A 6 40.88 -37.85 3.62
C ILE A 6 41.22 -36.37 3.85
N ILE A 7 42.49 -36.00 3.80
CA ILE A 7 42.92 -34.61 3.97
C ILE A 7 42.29 -33.67 2.91
N PHE A 8 42.32 -34.08 1.64
CA PHE A 8 41.68 -33.31 0.57
C PHE A 8 40.15 -33.20 0.75
N GLY A 9 39.50 -34.28 1.21
CA GLY A 9 38.07 -34.26 1.52
C GLY A 9 37.71 -33.29 2.61
N VAL A 10 38.47 -33.28 3.69
CA VAL A 10 38.25 -32.31 4.84
C VAL A 10 38.48 -30.87 4.39
N ILE A 11 39.55 -30.62 3.62
CA ILE A 11 39.81 -29.25 3.09
C ILE A 11 38.67 -28.80 2.17
N GLY A 12 38.17 -29.70 1.28
CA GLY A 12 37.05 -29.38 0.40
C GLY A 12 35.77 -29.00 1.16
N ILE A 13 35.42 -29.73 2.25
CA ILE A 13 34.26 -29.44 3.09
C ILE A 13 34.44 -28.07 3.80
N LEU A 14 35.64 -27.79 4.31
CA LEU A 14 35.93 -26.51 4.97
C LEU A 14 35.83 -25.34 3.99
N CYS A 15 36.41 -25.46 2.80
CA CYS A 15 36.33 -24.43 1.75
C CYS A 15 34.87 -24.19 1.32
N PHE A 16 34.07 -25.26 1.17
CA PHE A 16 32.66 -25.13 0.83
C PHE A 16 31.86 -24.45 1.95
N GLY A 17 32.11 -24.81 3.19
CA GLY A 17 31.50 -24.14 4.37
C GLY A 17 31.81 -22.64 4.43
N ILE A 18 33.08 -22.29 4.19
CA ILE A 18 33.51 -20.89 4.14
C ILE A 18 32.84 -20.14 2.99
N ALA A 19 32.72 -20.76 1.82
CA ALA A 19 32.07 -20.15 0.65
C ALA A 19 30.57 -19.88 0.92
N ILE A 20 29.87 -20.84 1.54
CA ILE A 20 28.47 -20.65 1.95
C ILE A 20 28.34 -19.52 2.97
N TRP A 21 29.22 -19.50 3.97
CA TRP A 21 29.21 -18.48 5.00
C TRP A 21 29.45 -17.08 4.41
N LEU A 22 30.44 -16.93 3.53
CA LEU A 22 30.70 -15.67 2.81
C LEU A 22 29.52 -15.26 1.95
N PHE A 23 28.86 -16.20 1.26
CA PHE A 23 27.68 -15.89 0.46
C PHE A 23 26.50 -15.38 1.32
N ILE A 24 26.25 -15.99 2.47
CA ILE A 24 25.24 -15.54 3.43
C ILE A 24 25.57 -14.14 3.96
N GLN A 25 26.83 -13.91 4.31
CA GLN A 25 27.29 -12.59 4.77
C GLN A 25 27.09 -11.52 3.69
N MET A 26 27.50 -11.77 2.47
CA MET A 26 27.29 -10.84 1.34
C MET A 26 25.81 -10.54 1.10
N LYS A 27 24.95 -11.55 1.20
CA LYS A 27 23.50 -11.39 1.06
C LYS A 27 22.91 -10.52 2.18
N ASN A 28 23.33 -10.74 3.42
CA ASN A 28 22.88 -9.98 4.58
C ASN A 28 23.35 -8.51 4.52
N GLU A 29 24.59 -8.27 4.11
CA GLU A 29 25.13 -6.92 3.89
C GLU A 29 24.33 -6.17 2.81
N ARG A 30 23.99 -6.85 1.73
CA ARG A 30 23.21 -6.26 0.63
C ARG A 30 21.79 -5.90 1.08
N ILE A 31 21.14 -6.76 1.88
CA ILE A 31 19.81 -6.48 2.45
C ILE A 31 19.90 -5.28 3.38
N ARG A 32 20.88 -5.24 4.27
CA ARG A 32 21.10 -4.15 5.20
C ARG A 32 21.38 -2.81 4.50
N TYR A 33 22.16 -2.85 3.42
CA TYR A 33 22.40 -1.67 2.59
C TYR A 33 21.13 -1.14 1.92
N LEU A 34 20.29 -2.04 1.38
CA LEU A 34 19.00 -1.69 0.79
C LEU A 34 18.02 -1.12 1.84
N GLU A 35 17.97 -1.71 3.03
CA GLU A 35 17.16 -1.21 4.14
C GLU A 35 17.59 0.19 4.61
N LEU A 36 18.90 0.45 4.65
CA LEU A 36 19.43 1.78 5.01
C LEU A 36 19.08 2.81 3.92
N GLN A 37 19.24 2.49 2.65
CA GLN A 37 18.84 3.38 1.55
C GLN A 37 17.32 3.65 1.55
N THR A 38 16.51 2.64 1.83
CA THR A 38 15.04 2.81 1.93
C THR A 38 14.66 3.71 3.11
N LYS A 39 15.44 3.67 4.20
CA LYS A 39 15.21 4.50 5.38
C LYS A 39 15.63 5.96 5.20
N GLU A 40 16.69 6.23 4.42
CA GLU A 40 17.15 7.59 4.12
C GLU A 40 16.27 8.34 3.12
N ASN A 41 15.56 7.62 2.24
CA ASN A 41 14.77 8.21 1.15
C ASN A 41 13.29 8.47 1.47
N LYS A 42 12.87 8.32 2.73
CA LYS A 42 11.45 8.48 3.09
C LYS A 42 10.92 9.92 3.01
N GLY A 43 11.79 10.91 2.93
CA GLY A 43 11.41 12.32 2.92
C GLY A 43 10.73 12.80 4.22
N PRO A 44 10.25 14.03 4.27
CA PRO A 44 9.58 14.60 5.43
C PRO A 44 8.22 13.94 5.68
N ASN A 45 7.79 13.91 6.95
CA ASN A 45 6.42 13.54 7.30
C ASN A 45 5.47 14.68 6.90
N VAL A 46 4.50 14.38 6.07
CA VAL A 46 3.53 15.36 5.56
C VAL A 46 2.11 14.92 5.86
N VAL A 47 1.34 15.79 6.51
CA VAL A 47 -0.09 15.59 6.75
C VAL A 47 -0.87 16.48 5.77
N VAL A 48 -1.75 15.88 4.99
CA VAL A 48 -2.60 16.57 4.01
C VAL A 48 -4.05 16.46 4.47
N ILE A 49 -4.69 17.60 4.74
CA ILE A 49 -6.09 17.65 5.17
C ILE A 49 -6.91 18.23 4.02
N GLY A 50 -7.97 17.53 3.60
CA GLY A 50 -8.84 18.01 2.55
C GLY A 50 -9.78 16.92 2.04
N GLY A 51 -10.39 17.14 0.87
CA GLY A 51 -11.29 16.19 0.26
C GLY A 51 -11.40 16.38 -1.25
N GLY A 52 -12.08 15.43 -1.88
CA GLY A 52 -12.40 15.49 -3.29
C GLY A 52 -11.19 15.44 -4.24
N THR A 53 -11.43 15.97 -5.41
CA THR A 53 -10.49 15.92 -6.53
C THR A 53 -9.19 16.68 -6.24
N GLY A 54 -9.27 17.82 -5.55
CA GLY A 54 -8.10 18.66 -5.27
C GLY A 54 -7.05 17.94 -4.43
N GLN A 55 -7.46 17.29 -3.35
CA GLN A 55 -6.56 16.53 -2.49
C GLN A 55 -5.90 15.37 -3.25
N SER A 56 -6.66 14.60 -4.04
CA SER A 56 -6.11 13.48 -4.81
C SER A 56 -5.09 13.91 -5.86
N ILE A 57 -5.28 15.07 -6.49
CA ILE A 57 -4.29 15.64 -7.43
C ILE A 57 -3.00 16.02 -6.68
N PHE A 58 -3.13 16.68 -5.53
CA PHE A 58 -1.99 17.08 -4.71
C PHE A 58 -1.20 15.86 -4.21
N LEU A 59 -1.88 14.84 -3.68
CA LEU A 59 -1.28 13.60 -3.21
C LEU A 59 -0.50 12.86 -4.32
N ARG A 60 -1.02 12.89 -5.55
CA ARG A 60 -0.36 12.27 -6.71
C ARG A 60 0.99 12.92 -7.02
N GLY A 61 1.13 14.22 -6.84
CA GLY A 61 2.40 14.93 -6.94
C GLY A 61 3.30 14.67 -5.72
N LEU A 62 2.73 14.75 -4.51
CA LEU A 62 3.47 14.66 -3.26
C LEU A 62 4.18 13.31 -3.08
N LYS A 63 3.58 12.18 -3.52
CA LYS A 63 4.18 10.85 -3.40
C LYS A 63 5.54 10.69 -4.10
N HIS A 64 5.88 11.59 -5.01
CA HIS A 64 7.20 11.60 -5.66
C HIS A 64 8.28 12.28 -4.81
N HIS A 65 7.90 12.96 -3.74
CA HIS A 65 8.81 13.71 -2.87
C HIS A 65 8.96 13.08 -1.48
N THR A 66 7.96 12.34 -1.02
CA THR A 66 8.01 11.64 0.27
C THR A 66 7.08 10.42 0.26
N GLU A 67 7.47 9.39 1.01
CA GLU A 67 6.64 8.21 1.28
C GLU A 67 5.84 8.36 2.59
N ASN A 68 6.21 9.33 3.44
CA ASN A 68 5.61 9.54 4.75
C ASN A 68 4.42 10.50 4.66
N ILE A 69 3.34 10.05 4.00
CA ILE A 69 2.14 10.86 3.77
C ILE A 69 1.00 10.33 4.62
N THR A 70 0.38 11.23 5.41
CA THR A 70 -0.90 10.99 6.08
C THR A 70 -1.96 11.86 5.43
N ALA A 71 -2.98 11.26 4.82
CA ALA A 71 -4.09 11.97 4.22
C ALA A 71 -5.32 11.91 5.15
N ILE A 72 -5.78 13.06 5.62
CA ILE A 72 -7.06 13.19 6.33
C ILE A 72 -8.09 13.62 5.30
N VAL A 73 -9.01 12.72 4.97
CA VAL A 73 -9.98 12.88 3.88
C VAL A 73 -11.33 13.28 4.43
N THR A 74 -11.88 14.41 3.98
CA THR A 74 -13.26 14.76 4.29
C THR A 74 -14.22 13.87 3.52
N VAL A 75 -15.23 13.34 4.18
CA VAL A 75 -16.21 12.38 3.64
C VAL A 75 -17.58 13.04 3.48
N ALA A 76 -17.63 14.19 2.83
CA ALA A 76 -18.83 14.98 2.65
C ALA A 76 -19.53 14.76 1.30
N ASP A 77 -18.99 13.88 0.42
CA ASP A 77 -19.55 13.62 -0.92
C ASP A 77 -20.83 12.77 -0.81
N ASP A 78 -21.98 13.41 -0.95
CA ASP A 78 -23.29 12.74 -1.00
C ASP A 78 -23.78 12.52 -2.46
N GLY A 79 -22.93 12.76 -3.48
CA GLY A 79 -23.30 12.70 -4.88
C GLY A 79 -23.24 11.29 -5.48
N GLY A 80 -24.10 11.03 -6.46
CA GLY A 80 -24.05 9.86 -7.33
C GLY A 80 -23.96 8.52 -6.61
N GLY A 81 -23.06 7.64 -7.05
CA GLY A 81 -22.87 6.30 -6.50
C GLY A 81 -22.41 6.27 -5.04
N SER A 82 -21.69 7.29 -4.56
CA SER A 82 -21.27 7.38 -3.16
C SER A 82 -22.45 7.59 -2.21
N GLY A 83 -23.42 8.44 -2.62
CA GLY A 83 -24.63 8.70 -1.84
C GLY A 83 -25.52 7.45 -1.74
N VAL A 84 -25.65 6.68 -2.82
CA VAL A 84 -26.41 5.41 -2.82
C VAL A 84 -25.79 4.42 -1.82
N LEU A 85 -24.48 4.18 -1.89
CA LEU A 85 -23.79 3.27 -0.97
C LEU A 85 -23.89 3.72 0.49
N ARG A 86 -23.85 5.03 0.73
CA ARG A 86 -24.06 5.59 2.06
C ARG A 86 -25.45 5.31 2.59
N SER A 87 -26.51 5.52 1.78
CA SER A 87 -27.88 5.30 2.20
C SER A 87 -28.22 3.82 2.38
N ASP A 88 -27.74 2.96 1.48
CA ASP A 88 -28.12 1.55 1.45
C ASP A 88 -27.31 0.70 2.45
N LEU A 89 -26.03 1.03 2.63
CA LEU A 89 -25.11 0.25 3.46
C LEU A 89 -24.71 0.94 4.77
N GLY A 90 -25.11 2.21 4.99
CA GLY A 90 -24.74 2.97 6.18
C GLY A 90 -23.25 3.26 6.31
N MET A 91 -22.48 3.12 5.22
CA MET A 91 -21.04 3.34 5.18
C MET A 91 -20.68 4.79 4.88
N LEU A 92 -19.44 5.18 5.16
CA LEU A 92 -18.93 6.48 4.71
C LEU A 92 -18.88 6.52 3.18
N PRO A 93 -19.16 7.69 2.54
CA PRO A 93 -19.13 7.81 1.09
C PRO A 93 -17.71 7.53 0.57
N PRO A 94 -17.53 6.48 -0.27
CA PRO A 94 -16.20 5.99 -0.61
C PRO A 94 -15.49 6.77 -1.70
N GLY A 95 -16.16 7.70 -2.38
CA GLY A 95 -15.64 8.36 -3.58
C GLY A 95 -14.32 9.09 -3.35
N ASP A 96 -14.27 9.95 -2.34
CA ASP A 96 -13.07 10.74 -2.03
C ASP A 96 -11.95 9.87 -1.44
N ILE A 97 -12.30 8.92 -0.58
CA ILE A 97 -11.36 7.93 -0.04
C ILE A 97 -10.72 7.15 -1.18
N ARG A 98 -11.54 6.61 -2.12
CA ARG A 98 -11.04 5.91 -3.30
C ARG A 98 -10.06 6.77 -4.10
N ASN A 99 -10.40 8.03 -4.36
CA ASN A 99 -9.55 8.94 -5.14
C ASN A 99 -8.19 9.17 -4.48
N CYS A 100 -8.15 9.29 -3.14
CA CYS A 100 -6.92 9.43 -2.38
C CYS A 100 -6.09 8.14 -2.37
N ILE A 101 -6.71 6.98 -2.16
CA ILE A 101 -6.04 5.67 -2.25
C ILE A 101 -5.41 5.50 -3.64
N MET A 102 -6.17 5.78 -4.70
CA MET A 102 -5.69 5.69 -6.08
C MET A 102 -4.55 6.67 -6.39
N ALA A 103 -4.54 7.84 -5.76
CA ALA A 103 -3.49 8.82 -5.92
C ALA A 103 -2.17 8.37 -5.29
N LEU A 104 -2.23 7.75 -4.12
CA LEU A 104 -1.06 7.27 -3.36
C LEU A 104 -0.54 5.92 -3.85
N ALA A 105 -1.41 5.06 -4.35
CA ALA A 105 -1.03 3.73 -4.79
C ALA A 105 -0.10 3.76 -6.02
N ASN A 106 0.83 2.79 -6.07
CA ASN A 106 1.63 2.46 -7.24
C ASN A 106 0.94 1.29 -7.97
N ILE A 107 -0.08 1.60 -8.76
CA ILE A 107 -0.88 0.61 -9.46
C ILE A 107 -0.62 0.63 -10.95
N GLU A 108 -0.72 -0.56 -11.55
CA GLU A 108 -0.67 -0.74 -12.99
C GLU A 108 -1.78 0.08 -13.69
N PRO A 109 -1.52 0.61 -14.91
CA PRO A 109 -2.50 1.42 -15.64
C PRO A 109 -3.87 0.75 -15.78
N THR A 110 -3.90 -0.54 -16.12
CA THR A 110 -5.14 -1.33 -16.26
C THR A 110 -5.93 -1.41 -14.97
N MET A 111 -5.27 -1.63 -13.82
CA MET A 111 -5.94 -1.65 -12.52
C MET A 111 -6.54 -0.29 -12.19
N LYS A 112 -5.87 0.79 -12.55
CA LYS A 112 -6.40 2.14 -12.39
C LYS A 112 -7.68 2.34 -13.18
N GLU A 113 -7.72 1.89 -14.44
CA GLU A 113 -8.91 1.95 -15.29
C GLU A 113 -10.06 1.13 -14.70
N VAL A 114 -9.79 -0.09 -14.26
CA VAL A 114 -10.78 -0.95 -13.58
C VAL A 114 -11.36 -0.27 -12.34
N MET A 115 -10.53 0.30 -11.48
CA MET A 115 -10.98 1.00 -10.27
C MET A 115 -11.80 2.26 -10.57
N GLN A 116 -11.58 2.89 -11.72
CA GLN A 116 -12.30 4.07 -12.18
C GLN A 116 -13.50 3.73 -13.06
N TYR A 117 -13.61 2.48 -13.52
CA TYR A 117 -14.71 2.04 -14.38
C TYR A 117 -16.05 2.35 -13.74
N ARG A 118 -16.97 2.92 -14.52
CA ARG A 118 -18.32 3.24 -14.10
C ARG A 118 -19.31 2.46 -14.94
N PHE A 119 -20.22 1.76 -14.28
CA PHE A 119 -21.26 1.01 -14.94
C PHE A 119 -22.23 1.95 -15.67
N GLU A 120 -22.47 1.68 -16.94
CA GLU A 120 -23.33 2.52 -17.79
C GLU A 120 -24.77 2.03 -17.82
N ASP A 121 -25.01 0.73 -17.53
CA ASP A 121 -26.29 0.08 -17.64
C ASP A 121 -26.62 -0.80 -16.44
N GLY A 122 -27.88 -1.26 -16.39
CA GLY A 122 -28.38 -2.20 -15.38
C GLY A 122 -28.54 -1.60 -14.01
N ALA A 123 -28.68 -2.47 -13.00
CA ALA A 123 -28.88 -2.10 -11.59
C ALA A 123 -27.69 -1.34 -10.98
N LEU A 124 -26.50 -1.48 -11.56
CA LEU A 124 -25.28 -0.81 -11.10
C LEU A 124 -25.03 0.51 -11.84
N LYS A 125 -25.92 0.96 -12.70
CA LYS A 125 -25.74 2.20 -13.48
C LYS A 125 -25.34 3.37 -12.58
N GLY A 126 -24.26 4.04 -12.97
CA GLY A 126 -23.70 5.18 -12.22
C GLY A 126 -22.78 4.81 -11.06
N GLN A 127 -22.70 3.54 -10.66
CA GLN A 127 -21.73 3.06 -9.67
C GLN A 127 -20.34 2.92 -10.29
N SER A 128 -19.27 3.21 -9.53
CA SER A 128 -17.94 2.87 -9.95
C SER A 128 -17.49 1.55 -9.32
N PHE A 129 -16.73 0.76 -10.07
CA PHE A 129 -16.19 -0.50 -9.55
C PHE A 129 -15.37 -0.28 -8.26
N GLY A 130 -14.53 0.75 -8.20
CA GLY A 130 -13.74 1.02 -7.01
C GLY A 130 -14.58 1.38 -5.78
N ASN A 131 -15.74 2.02 -5.93
CA ASN A 131 -16.65 2.27 -4.81
C ASN A 131 -17.27 0.96 -4.31
N LEU A 132 -17.67 0.07 -5.23
CA LEU A 132 -18.20 -1.26 -4.88
C LEU A 132 -17.13 -2.13 -4.23
N PHE A 133 -15.89 -2.06 -4.71
CA PHE A 133 -14.76 -2.76 -4.11
C PHE A 133 -14.54 -2.30 -2.65
N LEU A 134 -14.52 -0.99 -2.38
CA LEU A 134 -14.40 -0.47 -1.01
C LEU A 134 -15.60 -0.86 -0.14
N ALA A 135 -16.81 -0.89 -0.69
CA ALA A 135 -17.98 -1.36 0.03
C ALA A 135 -17.87 -2.84 0.43
N ALA A 136 -17.37 -3.68 -0.47
CA ALA A 136 -17.10 -5.08 -0.18
C ALA A 136 -16.02 -5.26 0.90
N MET A 137 -14.92 -4.49 0.82
CA MET A 137 -13.88 -4.49 1.85
C MET A 137 -14.41 -4.05 3.21
N ASN A 138 -15.24 -3.00 3.25
CA ASN A 138 -15.91 -2.56 4.47
C ASN A 138 -16.82 -3.65 5.07
N GLY A 139 -17.52 -4.42 4.24
CA GLY A 139 -18.34 -5.54 4.68
C GLY A 139 -17.55 -6.72 5.24
N LEU A 140 -16.36 -6.99 4.68
CA LEU A 140 -15.48 -8.10 5.09
C LEU A 140 -14.74 -7.82 6.40
N TYR A 141 -14.21 -6.61 6.56
CA TYR A 141 -13.30 -6.27 7.66
C TYR A 141 -13.94 -5.42 8.76
N GLY A 142 -15.24 -5.11 8.61
CA GLY A 142 -15.95 -4.26 9.55
C GLY A 142 -15.72 -2.76 9.25
N ASN A 143 -16.37 -1.94 10.01
CA ASN A 143 -16.56 -0.52 9.76
C ASN A 143 -15.23 0.23 9.52
N PHE A 144 -15.16 1.13 8.52
CA PHE A 144 -14.10 2.15 8.39
C PHE A 144 -13.90 2.98 9.69
N ARG A 145 -14.88 3.01 10.58
CA ARG A 145 -14.78 3.59 11.92
C ARG A 145 -13.82 2.87 12.84
N SER A 146 -13.50 1.59 12.64
CA SER A 146 -12.53 0.88 13.47
C SER A 146 -11.10 1.35 13.23
N GLU A 147 -10.82 1.94 12.07
CA GLU A 147 -9.54 2.55 11.73
C GLU A 147 -9.33 3.90 12.44
N GLU A 148 -10.39 4.66 12.70
CA GLU A 148 -10.28 5.93 13.45
C GLU A 148 -9.80 5.68 14.90
N HIS A 149 -10.22 4.59 15.53
CA HIS A 149 -9.78 4.24 16.89
C HIS A 149 -8.33 3.73 16.95
N THR A 150 -7.81 3.15 15.87
CA THR A 150 -6.42 2.67 15.84
C THR A 150 -5.43 3.83 15.67
N SER A 151 -5.80 4.86 14.91
CA SER A 151 -4.95 6.05 14.73
C SER A 151 -4.89 6.94 15.98
N GLU A 152 -5.95 7.00 16.78
CA GLU A 152 -5.94 7.71 18.07
C GLU A 152 -5.09 7.02 19.15
N LEU A 153 -4.96 5.68 19.09
CA LEU A 153 -4.12 4.92 20.02
C LEU A 153 -2.62 4.99 19.68
N GLN A 154 -2.26 5.34 18.45
CA GLN A 154 -0.85 5.53 18.05
C GLN A 154 -0.33 6.95 18.31
N SER A 155 -1.18 7.90 18.70
CA SER A 155 -0.80 9.28 19.02
C SER A 155 -0.59 9.57 20.52
N ARG A 156 -0.48 8.51 21.35
CA ARG A 156 -0.18 8.63 22.80
C ARG A 156 1.21 8.13 23.14
#